data_5dd916725c0aafc8ee797664c075d15f
#
_entry.id   5dd916725c0aafc8ee797664c075d15f
#
_cell.length_a   1.000
_cell.length_b   1.000
_cell.length_c   1.000
_cell.angle_alpha   90.00
_cell.angle_beta   90.00
_cell.angle_gamma   90.00
#
_symmetry.space_group_name_H-M   'P 1'
#
loop_
_entity.id
_entity.type
_entity.pdbx_description
1 polymer ?
#
loop_
_entity_poly.entity_id
_entity_poly.type
_entity_poly.pdbx_seq_one_letter_code
_entity_poly.pdbx_strand_id
1 'polypeptide(L)'
;MTQAENQAAEDMVEQIEALGEKLVEAKKSITARFIGQQRVVELTLTALLCGGHGLLVGLPGLGKTRLVETLSTVMGMDGKRVQFTPDLMPADILGSEVLETDEKGGRSFRFIEGPIFCQLLMADEINRASPRTQSALLQAMQEKTVTVAGQNRALGKPFHVLATQNPIEQEGTYPLPEAQLDRFLVQIDIEYPDRETERDILIATTGEAEADSQRRSC
;
A
#
# COMPACT_ATOMS: atom_id res chain seq x y z
N MET A 1 38.81 -17.95 13.73
CA MET A 1 38.20 -16.96 12.77
C MET A 1 39.33 -16.37 11.96
N THR A 2 39.21 -16.41 10.66
CA THR A 2 40.20 -15.86 9.75
C THR A 2 40.02 -14.34 9.63
N GLN A 3 41.08 -13.60 9.22
CA GLN A 3 40.98 -12.14 9.01
C GLN A 3 39.83 -11.77 8.03
N ALA A 4 39.55 -12.62 7.06
CA ALA A 4 38.45 -12.42 6.10
C ALA A 4 37.05 -12.55 6.75
N GLU A 5 36.90 -13.44 7.74
CA GLU A 5 35.63 -13.57 8.50
C GLU A 5 35.37 -12.36 9.39
N ASN A 6 36.42 -11.80 10.00
CA ASN A 6 36.30 -10.58 10.82
C ASN A 6 35.92 -9.37 9.94
N GLN A 7 36.60 -9.22 8.80
CA GLN A 7 36.29 -8.11 7.88
C GLN A 7 34.85 -8.19 7.36
N ALA A 8 34.38 -9.39 6.99
CA ALA A 8 33.00 -9.58 6.54
C ALA A 8 31.97 -9.29 7.65
N ALA A 9 32.31 -9.56 8.92
CA ALA A 9 31.46 -9.23 10.05
C ALA A 9 31.41 -7.70 10.31
N GLU A 10 32.55 -7.03 10.22
CA GLU A 10 32.62 -5.56 10.35
C GLU A 10 31.84 -4.85 9.24
N ASP A 11 32.01 -5.27 7.99
CA ASP A 11 31.26 -4.74 6.83
C ASP A 11 29.72 -4.95 7.00
N MET A 12 29.32 -6.09 7.57
CA MET A 12 27.91 -6.38 7.84
C MET A 12 27.34 -5.47 8.94
N VAL A 13 28.08 -5.21 10.00
CA VAL A 13 27.69 -4.30 11.08
C VAL A 13 27.50 -2.89 10.53
N GLU A 14 28.46 -2.39 9.74
CA GLU A 14 28.36 -1.07 9.10
C GLU A 14 27.15 -0.95 8.18
N GLN A 15 26.84 -2.00 7.41
CA GLN A 15 25.64 -2.02 6.57
C GLN A 15 24.34 -1.98 7.39
N ILE A 16 24.29 -2.70 8.52
CA ILE A 16 23.12 -2.70 9.41
C ILE A 16 22.94 -1.33 10.05
N GLU A 17 24.01 -0.69 10.51
CA GLU A 17 23.96 0.66 11.08
C GLU A 17 23.47 1.69 10.05
N ALA A 18 24.02 1.67 8.83
CA ALA A 18 23.60 2.54 7.75
C ALA A 18 22.12 2.34 7.33
N LEU A 19 21.62 1.09 7.37
CA LEU A 19 20.20 0.79 7.17
C LEU A 19 19.34 1.34 8.31
N GLY A 20 19.81 1.22 9.54
CA GLY A 20 19.15 1.77 10.73
C GLY A 20 18.96 3.28 10.63
N GLU A 21 19.99 4.01 10.23
CA GLU A 21 19.92 5.47 10.02
C GLU A 21 18.91 5.84 8.93
N LYS A 22 18.91 5.15 7.79
CA LYS A 22 17.93 5.36 6.71
C LYS A 22 16.49 5.11 7.16
N LEU A 23 16.27 4.10 8.00
CA LEU A 23 14.94 3.82 8.55
C LEU A 23 14.46 4.92 9.50
N VAL A 24 15.36 5.44 10.34
CA VAL A 24 15.04 6.56 11.23
C VAL A 24 14.68 7.81 10.42
N GLU A 25 15.43 8.10 9.36
CA GLU A 25 15.15 9.22 8.47
C GLU A 25 13.82 9.05 7.71
N ALA A 26 13.57 7.87 7.16
CA ALA A 26 12.31 7.54 6.49
C ALA A 26 11.13 7.69 7.45
N LYS A 27 11.21 7.12 8.65
CA LYS A 27 10.19 7.28 9.69
C LYS A 27 9.93 8.75 10.01
N LYS A 28 10.98 9.55 10.21
CA LYS A 28 10.89 10.99 10.46
C LYS A 28 10.19 11.73 9.32
N SER A 29 10.55 11.43 8.08
CA SER A 29 9.94 12.02 6.88
C SER A 29 8.45 11.68 6.75
N ILE A 30 8.05 10.45 7.08
CA ILE A 30 6.66 10.01 7.03
C ILE A 30 5.87 10.67 8.16
N THR A 31 6.40 10.63 9.39
CA THR A 31 5.73 11.21 10.57
C THR A 31 5.52 12.73 10.44
N ALA A 32 6.44 13.44 9.77
CA ALA A 32 6.30 14.86 9.51
C ALA A 32 5.11 15.20 8.60
N ARG A 33 4.72 14.27 7.71
CA ARG A 33 3.58 14.42 6.80
C ARG A 33 2.30 13.78 7.33
N PHE A 34 2.43 12.84 8.27
CA PHE A 34 1.33 12.12 8.91
C PHE A 34 1.35 12.37 10.42
N ILE A 35 0.87 13.56 10.80
CA ILE A 35 0.99 14.11 12.14
C ILE A 35 0.09 13.35 13.15
N GLY A 36 0.62 13.08 14.34
CA GLY A 36 -0.14 12.59 15.49
C GLY A 36 -0.38 11.07 15.54
N GLN A 37 0.05 10.32 14.53
CA GLN A 37 -0.19 8.87 14.47
C GLN A 37 1.10 8.06 14.30
N GLN A 38 2.09 8.33 15.14
CA GLN A 38 3.41 7.70 15.08
C GLN A 38 3.33 6.17 15.12
N ARG A 39 2.44 5.60 15.97
CA ARG A 39 2.25 4.16 16.07
C ARG A 39 1.74 3.54 14.77
N VAL A 40 0.83 4.22 14.07
CA VAL A 40 0.32 3.75 12.76
C VAL A 40 1.46 3.70 11.74
N VAL A 41 2.32 4.73 11.71
CA VAL A 41 3.50 4.78 10.83
C VAL A 41 4.47 3.65 11.17
N GLU A 42 4.77 3.43 12.46
CA GLU A 42 5.67 2.37 12.92
C GLU A 42 5.19 0.98 12.53
N LEU A 43 3.93 0.66 12.83
CA LEU A 43 3.35 -0.64 12.50
C LEU A 43 3.28 -0.89 11.00
N THR A 44 2.95 0.16 10.22
CA THR A 44 2.91 0.04 8.77
C THR A 44 4.30 -0.19 8.18
N LEU A 45 5.31 0.57 8.63
CA LEU A 45 6.71 0.36 8.24
C LEU A 45 7.19 -1.04 8.62
N THR A 46 6.86 -1.50 9.84
CA THR A 46 7.21 -2.85 10.29
C THR A 46 6.60 -3.90 9.37
N ALA A 47 5.32 -3.77 9.01
CA ALA A 47 4.67 -4.70 8.08
C ALA A 47 5.39 -4.77 6.73
N LEU A 48 5.75 -3.62 6.16
CA LEU A 48 6.46 -3.56 4.88
C LEU A 48 7.88 -4.17 4.97
N LEU A 49 8.63 -3.84 6.00
CA LEU A 49 9.98 -4.36 6.22
C LEU A 49 10.01 -5.87 6.46
N CYS A 50 8.97 -6.41 7.09
CA CYS A 50 8.80 -7.86 7.27
C CYS A 50 8.30 -8.58 6.00
N GLY A 51 8.12 -7.88 4.89
CA GLY A 51 7.61 -8.48 3.66
C GLY A 51 6.12 -8.84 3.69
N GLY A 52 5.39 -8.29 4.67
CA GLY A 52 3.97 -8.57 4.91
C GLY A 52 3.02 -7.56 4.26
N HIS A 53 1.74 -7.73 4.58
CA HIS A 53 0.64 -6.87 4.19
C HIS A 53 -0.03 -6.28 5.44
N GLY A 54 -0.67 -5.13 5.32
CA GLY A 54 -1.34 -4.47 6.45
C GLY A 54 -2.81 -4.16 6.17
N LEU A 55 -3.65 -4.27 7.20
CA LEU A 55 -5.05 -3.84 7.16
C LEU A 55 -5.22 -2.60 8.05
N LEU A 56 -5.57 -1.49 7.44
CA LEU A 56 -5.81 -0.22 8.11
C LEU A 56 -7.32 -0.08 8.38
N VAL A 57 -7.72 -0.17 9.62
CA VAL A 57 -9.13 -0.04 10.03
C VAL A 57 -9.34 1.35 10.63
N GLY A 58 -10.29 2.10 10.11
CA GLY A 58 -10.57 3.44 10.64
C GLY A 58 -11.59 4.18 9.80
N LEU A 59 -12.11 5.26 10.37
CA LEU A 59 -13.11 6.09 9.73
C LEU A 59 -12.60 6.79 8.47
N PRO A 60 -13.48 7.21 7.57
CA PRO A 60 -13.08 8.03 6.43
C PRO A 60 -12.50 9.38 6.89
N GLY A 61 -11.61 9.96 6.10
CA GLY A 61 -11.01 11.26 6.41
C GLY A 61 -9.79 11.23 7.34
N LEU A 62 -9.40 10.07 7.88
CA LEU A 62 -8.23 9.93 8.78
C LEU A 62 -6.88 9.86 8.06
N GLY A 63 -6.82 10.25 6.79
CA GLY A 63 -5.56 10.37 6.06
C GLY A 63 -4.93 9.05 5.61
N LYS A 64 -5.67 7.93 5.61
CA LYS A 64 -5.16 6.60 5.18
C LYS A 64 -4.50 6.64 3.80
N THR A 65 -5.13 7.30 2.84
CA THR A 65 -4.58 7.48 1.49
C THR A 65 -3.27 8.26 1.51
N ARG A 66 -3.22 9.37 2.24
CA ARG A 66 -2.02 10.19 2.38
C ARG A 66 -0.86 9.42 3.01
N LEU A 67 -1.15 8.54 3.98
CA LEU A 67 -0.15 7.67 4.58
C LEU A 67 0.47 6.75 3.53
N VAL A 68 -0.33 6.05 2.74
CA VAL A 68 0.16 5.10 1.74
C VAL A 68 0.94 5.79 0.62
N GLU A 69 0.46 6.94 0.14
CA GLU A 69 1.17 7.76 -0.86
C GLU A 69 2.52 8.27 -0.33
N THR A 70 2.55 8.70 0.93
CA THR A 70 3.79 9.14 1.58
C THR A 70 4.77 7.97 1.73
N LEU A 71 4.29 6.80 2.14
CA LEU A 71 5.09 5.58 2.25
C LEU A 71 5.69 5.19 0.90
N SER A 72 4.89 5.13 -0.17
CA SER A 72 5.38 4.76 -1.50
C SER A 72 6.47 5.74 -1.98
N THR A 73 6.28 7.04 -1.74
CA THR A 73 7.24 8.08 -2.12
C THR A 73 8.54 7.97 -1.32
N VAL A 74 8.46 7.87 0.01
CA VAL A 74 9.64 7.83 0.89
C VAL A 74 10.45 6.55 0.71
N MET A 75 9.75 5.42 0.51
CA MET A 75 10.38 4.13 0.28
C MET A 75 10.81 3.90 -1.18
N GLY A 76 10.49 4.83 -2.09
CA GLY A 76 10.82 4.72 -3.51
C GLY A 76 10.14 3.56 -4.22
N MET A 77 8.94 3.16 -3.77
CA MET A 77 8.17 2.06 -4.36
C MET A 77 7.19 2.55 -5.41
N ASP A 78 7.00 1.74 -6.47
CA ASP A 78 5.89 1.94 -7.40
C ASP A 78 4.58 1.64 -6.65
N GLY A 79 3.81 2.71 -6.37
CA GLY A 79 2.56 2.66 -5.62
C GLY A 79 1.35 2.88 -6.53
N LYS A 80 0.34 2.01 -6.40
CA LYS A 80 -0.96 2.17 -7.08
C LYS A 80 -2.10 2.11 -6.07
N ARG A 81 -3.20 2.78 -6.39
CA ARG A 81 -4.42 2.77 -5.58
C ARG A 81 -5.59 2.23 -6.36
N VAL A 82 -6.38 1.37 -5.73
CA VAL A 82 -7.66 0.86 -6.22
C VAL A 82 -8.72 1.12 -5.17
N GLN A 83 -9.77 1.83 -5.56
CA GLN A 83 -10.97 1.99 -4.76
C GLN A 83 -11.87 0.77 -4.97
N PHE A 84 -12.17 0.05 -3.90
CA PHE A 84 -13.05 -1.10 -3.95
C PHE A 84 -14.51 -0.64 -3.92
N THR A 85 -15.29 -1.13 -4.88
CA THR A 85 -16.72 -0.82 -5.05
C THR A 85 -17.49 -2.11 -5.32
N PRO A 86 -18.82 -2.15 -5.11
CA PRO A 86 -19.60 -3.37 -5.30
C PRO A 86 -19.55 -3.93 -6.72
N ASP A 87 -19.33 -3.09 -7.72
CA ASP A 87 -19.25 -3.43 -9.15
C ASP A 87 -17.82 -3.79 -9.60
N LEU A 88 -16.80 -3.57 -8.77
CA LEU A 88 -15.42 -3.89 -9.10
C LEU A 88 -15.24 -5.39 -9.35
N MET A 89 -14.71 -5.72 -10.52
CA MET A 89 -14.45 -7.11 -10.92
C MET A 89 -12.99 -7.52 -10.67
N PRO A 90 -12.70 -8.82 -10.50
CA PRO A 90 -11.31 -9.30 -10.39
C PRO A 90 -10.41 -8.86 -11.54
N ALA A 91 -10.94 -8.81 -12.76
CA ALA A 91 -10.19 -8.39 -13.95
C ALA A 91 -9.73 -6.93 -13.88
N ASP A 92 -10.47 -6.07 -13.18
CA ASP A 92 -10.10 -4.65 -13.00
C ASP A 92 -8.85 -4.50 -12.11
N ILE A 93 -8.60 -5.48 -11.24
CA ILE A 93 -7.42 -5.51 -10.36
C ILE A 93 -6.28 -6.29 -10.99
N LEU A 94 -6.58 -7.49 -11.52
CA LEU A 94 -5.58 -8.43 -12.01
C LEU A 94 -5.11 -8.12 -13.43
N GLY A 95 -5.94 -7.40 -14.19
CA GLY A 95 -5.75 -7.23 -15.62
C GLY A 95 -6.52 -8.26 -16.45
N SER A 96 -6.52 -8.06 -17.75
CA SER A 96 -7.29 -8.87 -18.70
C SER A 96 -6.58 -9.00 -20.04
N GLU A 97 -6.92 -10.04 -20.81
CA GLU A 97 -6.51 -10.13 -22.20
C GLU A 97 -7.49 -9.43 -23.11
N VAL A 98 -6.98 -8.63 -24.03
CA VAL A 98 -7.76 -7.98 -25.09
C VAL A 98 -7.33 -8.52 -26.44
N LEU A 99 -8.30 -8.67 -27.32
CA LEU A 99 -8.05 -9.07 -28.71
C LEU A 99 -7.64 -7.81 -29.50
N GLU A 100 -6.42 -7.78 -29.97
CA GLU A 100 -5.93 -6.75 -30.87
C GLU A 100 -5.93 -7.26 -32.32
N THR A 101 -6.29 -6.38 -33.23
CA THR A 101 -6.18 -6.64 -34.66
C THR A 101 -5.08 -5.74 -35.22
N ASP A 102 -4.07 -6.32 -35.82
CA ASP A 102 -2.98 -5.59 -36.46
C ASP A 102 -3.45 -4.93 -37.78
N GLU A 103 -2.61 -4.06 -38.34
CA GLU A 103 -2.90 -3.37 -39.61
C GLU A 103 -3.04 -4.33 -40.82
N LYS A 104 -2.59 -5.59 -40.68
CA LYS A 104 -2.67 -6.62 -41.70
C LYS A 104 -3.84 -7.59 -41.51
N GLY A 105 -4.73 -7.30 -40.51
CA GLY A 105 -5.90 -8.13 -40.19
C GLY A 105 -5.58 -9.35 -39.32
N GLY A 106 -4.34 -9.52 -38.86
CA GLY A 106 -3.95 -10.56 -37.90
C GLY A 106 -4.55 -10.26 -36.52
N ARG A 107 -5.05 -11.29 -35.85
CA ARG A 107 -5.61 -11.18 -34.49
C ARG A 107 -4.69 -11.81 -33.48
N SER A 108 -4.35 -11.07 -32.44
CA SER A 108 -3.55 -11.55 -31.33
C SER A 108 -4.13 -11.12 -29.99
N PHE A 109 -3.96 -11.94 -28.95
CA PHE A 109 -4.32 -11.54 -27.59
C PHE A 109 -3.15 -10.80 -26.97
N ARG A 110 -3.43 -9.63 -26.40
CA ARG A 110 -2.48 -8.88 -25.58
C ARG A 110 -3.01 -8.78 -24.15
N PHE A 111 -2.14 -9.11 -23.21
CA PHE A 111 -2.45 -8.89 -21.80
C PHE A 111 -2.25 -7.42 -21.42
N ILE A 112 -3.27 -6.84 -20.80
CA ILE A 112 -3.20 -5.52 -20.16
C ILE A 112 -3.10 -5.75 -18.66
N GLU A 113 -1.98 -5.31 -18.10
CA GLU A 113 -1.72 -5.42 -16.66
C GLU A 113 -2.69 -4.56 -15.87
N GLY A 114 -3.28 -5.17 -14.82
CA GLY A 114 -4.08 -4.44 -13.85
C GLY A 114 -3.22 -3.68 -12.83
N PRO A 115 -3.84 -2.88 -11.98
CA PRO A 115 -3.13 -2.11 -10.94
C PRO A 115 -2.37 -2.95 -9.92
N ILE A 116 -2.66 -4.24 -9.80
CA ILE A 116 -1.92 -5.15 -8.91
C ILE A 116 -0.44 -5.30 -9.28
N PHE A 117 -0.08 -5.04 -10.53
CA PHE A 117 1.31 -5.04 -10.97
C PHE A 117 2.00 -3.75 -10.55
N CYS A 118 2.36 -3.72 -9.28
CA CYS A 118 3.06 -2.63 -8.59
C CYS A 118 3.84 -3.21 -7.39
N GLN A 119 4.58 -2.36 -6.67
CA GLN A 119 5.29 -2.77 -5.46
C GLN A 119 4.47 -2.53 -4.19
N LEU A 120 3.64 -1.49 -4.17
CA LEU A 120 2.74 -1.16 -3.07
C LEU A 120 1.34 -0.88 -3.60
N LEU A 121 0.40 -1.79 -3.36
CA LEU A 121 -1.00 -1.60 -3.71
C LEU A 121 -1.77 -1.08 -2.50
N MET A 122 -2.44 0.06 -2.66
CA MET A 122 -3.48 0.50 -1.75
C MET A 122 -4.83 -0.06 -2.21
N ALA A 123 -5.40 -0.98 -1.44
CA ALA A 123 -6.74 -1.52 -1.65
C ALA A 123 -7.73 -0.78 -0.74
N ASP A 124 -8.32 0.30 -1.24
CA ASP A 124 -9.14 1.20 -0.44
C ASP A 124 -10.57 0.68 -0.31
N GLU A 125 -11.09 0.59 0.93
CA GLU A 125 -12.41 0.08 1.30
C GLU A 125 -12.66 -1.37 0.79
N ILE A 126 -11.72 -2.28 1.07
CA ILE A 126 -11.75 -3.66 0.57
C ILE A 126 -13.07 -4.40 0.88
N ASN A 127 -13.74 -4.04 1.99
CA ASN A 127 -15.01 -4.62 2.40
C ASN A 127 -16.21 -4.21 1.53
N ARG A 128 -16.06 -3.27 0.60
CA ARG A 128 -17.14 -2.87 -0.33
C ARG A 128 -17.22 -3.75 -1.57
N ALA A 129 -16.15 -4.43 -1.95
CA ALA A 129 -16.18 -5.30 -3.11
C ALA A 129 -16.77 -6.67 -2.80
N SER A 130 -17.24 -7.35 -3.85
CA SER A 130 -17.78 -8.68 -3.74
C SER A 130 -16.75 -9.68 -3.16
N PRO A 131 -17.18 -10.75 -2.48
CA PRO A 131 -16.27 -11.79 -1.96
C PRO A 131 -15.37 -12.41 -3.03
N ARG A 132 -15.83 -12.46 -4.28
CA ARG A 132 -15.04 -12.96 -5.40
C ARG A 132 -13.85 -12.03 -5.70
N THR A 133 -14.07 -10.74 -5.70
CA THR A 133 -13.03 -9.73 -5.94
C THR A 133 -12.03 -9.66 -4.79
N GLN A 134 -12.53 -9.70 -3.54
CA GLN A 134 -11.68 -9.81 -2.35
C GLN A 134 -10.78 -11.05 -2.42
N SER A 135 -11.36 -12.22 -2.72
CA SER A 135 -10.62 -13.49 -2.79
C SER A 135 -9.52 -13.45 -3.85
N ALA A 136 -9.77 -12.81 -5.00
CA ALA A 136 -8.76 -12.67 -6.05
C ALA A 136 -7.54 -11.86 -5.59
N LEU A 137 -7.76 -10.73 -4.89
CA LEU A 137 -6.66 -9.95 -4.30
C LEU A 137 -5.91 -10.77 -3.23
N LEU A 138 -6.66 -11.38 -2.30
CA LEU A 138 -6.08 -12.11 -1.18
C LEU A 138 -5.29 -13.36 -1.65
N GLN A 139 -5.71 -14.01 -2.73
CA GLN A 139 -4.94 -15.07 -3.34
C GLN A 139 -3.63 -14.55 -3.93
N ALA A 140 -3.68 -13.45 -4.67
CA ALA A 140 -2.49 -12.83 -5.24
C ALA A 140 -1.49 -12.37 -4.17
N MET A 141 -1.97 -11.88 -3.01
CA MET A 141 -1.11 -11.55 -1.86
C MET A 141 -0.34 -12.77 -1.35
N GLN A 142 -0.99 -13.92 -1.27
CA GLN A 142 -0.38 -15.15 -0.76
C GLN A 142 0.58 -15.79 -1.77
N GLU A 143 0.16 -15.87 -3.03
CA GLU A 143 0.91 -16.58 -4.08
C GLU A 143 2.00 -15.71 -4.72
N LYS A 144 1.89 -14.37 -4.58
CA LYS A 144 2.75 -13.36 -5.26
C LYS A 144 2.75 -13.52 -6.78
N THR A 145 1.69 -14.13 -7.29
CA THR A 145 1.42 -14.34 -8.72
C THR A 145 -0.06 -14.19 -9.00
N VAL A 146 -0.40 -13.90 -10.25
CA VAL A 146 -1.78 -13.92 -10.73
C VAL A 146 -1.88 -14.83 -11.95
N THR A 147 -2.98 -15.59 -12.05
CA THR A 147 -3.28 -16.44 -13.21
C THR A 147 -4.36 -15.77 -14.05
N VAL A 148 -3.99 -15.33 -15.24
CA VAL A 148 -4.93 -14.77 -16.23
C VAL A 148 -4.80 -15.53 -17.52
N ALA A 149 -5.95 -15.96 -18.09
CA ALA A 149 -6.03 -16.75 -19.32
C ALA A 149 -5.10 -17.98 -19.32
N GLY A 150 -4.96 -18.66 -18.19
CA GLY A 150 -4.13 -19.86 -18.01
C GLY A 150 -2.61 -19.58 -17.90
N GLN A 151 -2.20 -18.32 -17.90
CA GLN A 151 -0.80 -17.94 -17.72
C GLN A 151 -0.55 -17.38 -16.32
N ASN A 152 0.48 -17.91 -15.64
CA ASN A 152 0.97 -17.38 -14.37
C ASN A 152 1.89 -16.18 -14.63
N ARG A 153 1.58 -15.07 -13.97
CA ARG A 153 2.32 -13.81 -14.05
C ARG A 153 2.80 -13.43 -12.64
N ALA A 154 4.11 -13.28 -12.49
CA ALA A 154 4.69 -12.86 -11.22
C ALA A 154 4.40 -11.38 -10.95
N LEU A 155 4.09 -11.06 -9.70
CA LEU A 155 3.96 -9.68 -9.24
C LEU A 155 5.34 -9.06 -8.98
N GLY A 156 5.38 -7.73 -8.86
CA GLY A 156 6.61 -6.98 -8.55
C GLY A 156 7.27 -7.45 -7.25
N LYS A 157 8.56 -7.21 -7.13
CA LYS A 157 9.31 -7.48 -5.89
C LYS A 157 9.95 -6.17 -5.40
N PRO A 158 9.73 -5.79 -4.13
CA PRO A 158 8.76 -6.36 -3.20
C PRO A 158 7.32 -6.17 -3.67
N PHE A 159 6.36 -6.96 -3.13
CA PHE A 159 4.94 -6.75 -3.34
C PHE A 159 4.23 -6.67 -1.99
N HIS A 160 3.59 -5.55 -1.74
CA HIS A 160 2.87 -5.24 -0.52
C HIS A 160 1.47 -4.75 -0.83
N VAL A 161 0.54 -5.06 0.07
CA VAL A 161 -0.83 -4.53 0.04
C VAL A 161 -1.09 -3.85 1.37
N LEU A 162 -1.55 -2.61 1.31
CA LEU A 162 -2.17 -1.90 2.43
C LEU A 162 -3.65 -1.76 2.10
N ALA A 163 -4.45 -2.63 2.70
CA ALA A 163 -5.90 -2.57 2.56
C ALA A 163 -6.49 -1.63 3.59
N THR A 164 -7.57 -0.94 3.22
CA THR A 164 -8.33 -0.14 4.19
C THR A 164 -9.73 -0.70 4.39
N GLN A 165 -10.26 -0.52 5.58
CA GLN A 165 -11.63 -0.88 5.93
C GLN A 165 -12.26 0.24 6.76
N ASN A 166 -13.52 0.57 6.43
CA ASN A 166 -14.34 1.45 7.22
C ASN A 166 -15.24 0.60 8.15
N PRO A 167 -15.07 0.64 9.47
CA PRO A 167 -15.81 -0.20 10.39
C PRO A 167 -17.28 0.20 10.58
N ILE A 168 -17.64 1.45 10.26
CA ILE A 168 -19.02 1.97 10.48
C ILE A 168 -19.92 1.64 9.29
N GLU A 169 -19.37 1.53 8.09
CA GLU A 169 -20.15 1.30 6.89
C GLU A 169 -20.53 -0.17 6.81
N GLN A 170 -21.75 -0.51 7.25
CA GLN A 170 -22.27 -1.88 7.24
C GLN A 170 -23.16 -2.15 6.02
N GLU A 171 -23.80 -1.12 5.48
CA GLU A 171 -24.73 -1.26 4.35
C GLU A 171 -23.95 -1.42 3.04
N GLY A 172 -24.26 -2.48 2.29
CA GLY A 172 -23.56 -2.77 1.02
C GLY A 172 -22.12 -3.25 1.19
N THR A 173 -21.72 -3.76 2.36
CA THR A 173 -20.38 -4.28 2.62
C THR A 173 -20.37 -5.80 2.82
N TYR A 174 -19.23 -6.39 2.50
CA TYR A 174 -18.92 -7.81 2.71
C TYR A 174 -17.73 -7.90 3.66
N PRO A 175 -17.96 -8.22 4.95
CA PRO A 175 -16.87 -8.34 5.90
C PRO A 175 -15.92 -9.46 5.50
N LEU A 176 -14.62 -9.24 5.74
CA LEU A 176 -13.62 -10.28 5.52
C LEU A 176 -13.77 -11.38 6.58
N PRO A 177 -13.88 -12.66 6.19
CA PRO A 177 -13.85 -13.78 7.13
C PRO A 177 -12.51 -13.82 7.90
N GLU A 178 -12.51 -14.33 9.12
CA GLU A 178 -11.30 -14.46 9.96
C GLU A 178 -10.13 -15.16 9.24
N ALA A 179 -10.42 -16.27 8.54
CA ALA A 179 -9.42 -17.00 7.76
C ALA A 179 -8.78 -16.18 6.62
N GLN A 180 -9.39 -15.06 6.22
CA GLN A 180 -8.83 -14.13 5.23
C GLN A 180 -8.04 -13.01 5.89
N LEU A 181 -8.36 -12.66 7.14
CA LEU A 181 -7.61 -11.69 7.93
C LEU A 181 -6.19 -12.19 8.24
N ASP A 182 -5.97 -13.48 8.39
CA ASP A 182 -4.66 -14.10 8.62
C ASP A 182 -3.63 -13.82 7.50
N ARG A 183 -4.07 -13.32 6.37
CA ARG A 183 -3.18 -12.91 5.26
C ARG A 183 -2.54 -11.54 5.48
N PHE A 184 -3.07 -10.77 6.40
CA PHE A 184 -2.48 -9.51 6.84
C PHE A 184 -1.59 -9.76 8.05
N LEU A 185 -0.34 -9.30 7.97
CA LEU A 185 0.63 -9.43 9.06
C LEU A 185 0.17 -8.65 10.30
N VAL A 186 -0.46 -7.50 10.07
CA VAL A 186 -0.98 -6.64 11.13
C VAL A 186 -2.32 -6.02 10.73
N GLN A 187 -3.20 -5.87 11.71
CA GLN A 187 -4.32 -4.95 11.66
C GLN A 187 -3.94 -3.71 12.48
N ILE A 188 -4.17 -2.54 11.91
CA ILE A 188 -3.81 -1.25 12.48
C ILE A 188 -5.08 -0.42 12.59
N ASP A 189 -5.53 -0.22 13.81
CA ASP A 189 -6.69 0.62 14.07
C ASP A 189 -6.25 2.08 14.10
N ILE A 190 -6.90 2.88 13.26
CA ILE A 190 -6.65 4.32 13.13
C ILE A 190 -7.78 5.06 13.83
N GLU A 191 -7.44 5.62 14.96
CA GLU A 191 -8.36 6.41 15.78
C GLU A 191 -8.34 7.89 15.39
N TYR A 192 -9.37 8.62 15.81
CA TYR A 192 -9.35 10.09 15.69
C TYR A 192 -8.20 10.65 16.53
N PRO A 193 -7.46 11.62 15.98
CA PRO A 193 -6.48 12.33 16.76
C PRO A 193 -7.17 13.06 17.92
N ASP A 194 -6.44 13.25 19.00
CA ASP A 194 -6.91 14.11 20.07
C ASP A 194 -7.02 15.57 19.61
N ARG A 195 -7.70 16.39 20.38
CA ARG A 195 -8.02 17.78 20.02
C ARG A 195 -6.78 18.65 19.78
N GLU A 196 -5.68 18.33 20.44
CA GLU A 196 -4.42 19.05 20.31
C GLU A 196 -3.74 18.69 19.00
N THR A 197 -3.66 17.42 18.70
CA THR A 197 -3.16 16.88 17.42
C THR A 197 -4.01 17.33 16.23
N GLU A 198 -5.35 17.37 16.38
CA GLU A 198 -6.25 17.86 15.33
C GLU A 198 -5.96 19.33 14.99
N ARG A 199 -5.70 20.15 16.01
CA ARG A 199 -5.29 21.56 15.82
C ARG A 199 -3.97 21.66 15.05
N ASP A 200 -2.99 20.82 15.38
CA ASP A 200 -1.68 20.82 14.72
C ASP A 200 -1.81 20.39 13.24
N ILE A 201 -2.67 19.42 12.95
CA ILE A 201 -2.99 18.99 11.58
C ILE A 201 -3.61 20.15 10.80
N LEU A 202 -4.56 20.88 11.40
CA LEU A 202 -5.21 22.03 10.75
C LEU A 202 -4.20 23.15 10.45
N ILE A 203 -3.32 23.48 11.39
CA ILE A 203 -2.29 24.49 11.18
C ILE A 203 -1.32 24.09 10.07
N ALA A 204 -0.89 22.84 10.05
CA ALA A 204 0.03 22.34 9.03
C ALA A 204 -0.61 22.33 7.62
N THR A 205 -1.90 21.97 7.52
CA THR A 205 -2.59 21.89 6.22
C THR A 205 -3.00 23.25 5.67
N THR A 206 -3.38 24.20 6.53
CA THR A 206 -3.72 25.55 6.10
C THR A 206 -2.50 26.40 5.77
N GLY A 207 -1.39 26.21 6.49
CA GLY A 207 -0.11 26.87 6.19
C GLY A 207 0.50 26.44 4.85
N GLU A 208 0.36 25.20 4.45
CA GLU A 208 0.78 24.72 3.12
C GLU A 208 -0.07 25.31 1.98
N ALA A 209 -1.37 25.51 2.20
CA ALA A 209 -2.25 26.13 1.21
C ALA A 209 -1.91 27.61 0.93
N GLU A 210 -1.48 28.35 1.94
CA GLU A 210 -1.01 29.72 1.76
C GLU A 210 0.33 29.80 1.01
N ALA A 211 1.26 28.89 1.29
CA ALA A 211 2.56 28.83 0.62
C ALA A 211 2.45 28.44 -0.88
N ASP A 212 1.50 27.56 -1.22
CA ASP A 212 1.26 27.15 -2.61
C ASP A 212 0.49 28.23 -3.40
N SER A 213 -0.39 28.99 -2.76
CA SER A 213 -1.09 30.11 -3.40
C SER A 213 -0.13 31.27 -3.73
N GLN A 214 0.88 31.53 -2.89
CA GLN A 214 1.91 32.52 -3.15
C GLN A 214 2.88 32.12 -4.26
N ARG A 215 3.14 30.82 -4.46
CA ARG A 215 3.99 30.31 -5.56
C ARG A 215 3.31 30.34 -6.92
N ARG A 216 1.98 30.36 -6.98
CA ARG A 216 1.21 30.42 -8.24
C ARG A 216 0.92 31.86 -8.70
N SER A 217 1.23 32.85 -7.90
CA SER A 217 1.03 34.29 -8.19
C SER A 217 2.32 35.05 -8.51
N CYS A 218 3.44 34.37 -8.71
CA CYS A 218 4.69 34.85 -9.31
C CYS A 218 4.98 34.07 -10.65
#